data_3e8b8f858745ef2365e26aadc4f2cd99
#
_entry.id   3e8b8f858745ef2365e26aadc4f2cd99
#
_cell.length_a   1.000
_cell.length_b   1.000
_cell.length_c   1.000
_cell.angle_alpha   90.00
_cell.angle_beta   90.00
_cell.angle_gamma   90.00
#
_symmetry.space_group_name_H-M   'P 1'
#
loop_
_entity.id
_entity.type
_entity.pdbx_description
1 polymer ?
#
loop_
_entity_poly.entity_id
_entity_poly.type
_entity_poly.pdbx_seq_one_letter_code
_entity_poly.pdbx_strand_id
1 'polypeptide(L)'
;ININIVDSISNEYQIDLIIDFSTPQNSIEILRFACKEDIPVVLGTTGFNLNELTEIEKISKEIPLLIAPNTSMGIAIFKKLLDNSKDVLKVASSLEINEKHHKGKKDSPSGTAINIKAQLTDILSSEDIKIVSVREGNSPGEHSLKLSFEDETIEISHKVFNRSIFAKG
;
A
#
# COMPACT_ATOMS: atom_id res chain seq x y z
N ILE A 1 16.01 -0.73 -25.23
CA ILE A 1 16.52 -1.25 -23.96
C ILE A 1 16.60 -2.76 -24.15
N ASN A 2 17.80 -3.33 -23.96
CA ASN A 2 17.96 -4.79 -23.91
C ASN A 2 17.53 -5.25 -22.52
N ILE A 3 16.53 -6.13 -22.46
CA ILE A 3 16.05 -6.73 -21.22
C ILE A 3 16.47 -8.20 -21.22
N ASN A 4 17.22 -8.62 -20.21
CA ASN A 4 17.52 -10.02 -19.97
C ASN A 4 16.44 -10.61 -19.06
N ILE A 5 15.84 -11.72 -19.49
CA ILE A 5 14.88 -12.49 -18.67
C ILE A 5 15.64 -13.70 -18.14
N VAL A 6 15.61 -13.87 -16.81
CA VAL A 6 16.28 -14.97 -16.11
C VAL A 6 15.31 -15.64 -15.16
N ASP A 7 15.54 -16.92 -14.88
CA ASP A 7 14.68 -17.74 -14.01
C ASP A 7 15.01 -17.56 -12.53
N SER A 8 16.19 -17.03 -12.22
CA SER A 8 16.66 -16.83 -10.84
C SER A 8 17.57 -15.62 -10.72
N ILE A 9 17.54 -15.00 -9.55
CA ILE A 9 18.48 -13.95 -9.19
C ILE A 9 19.80 -14.56 -8.73
N SER A 10 20.93 -14.05 -9.21
CA SER A 10 22.26 -14.51 -8.80
C SER A 10 23.25 -13.36 -8.74
N ASN A 11 24.37 -13.56 -8.04
CA ASN A 11 25.48 -12.60 -7.94
C ASN A 11 26.37 -12.55 -9.21
N GLU A 12 26.04 -13.32 -10.24
CA GLU A 12 26.68 -13.20 -11.56
C GLU A 12 26.30 -11.90 -12.28
N TYR A 13 25.21 -11.27 -11.83
CA TYR A 13 24.75 -9.98 -12.37
C TYR A 13 25.19 -8.84 -11.44
N GLN A 14 25.70 -7.76 -12.02
CA GLN A 14 25.88 -6.52 -11.29
C GLN A 14 24.50 -5.86 -11.10
N ILE A 15 24.00 -5.86 -9.85
CA ILE A 15 22.67 -5.34 -9.51
C ILE A 15 22.86 -4.14 -8.58
N ASP A 16 22.45 -2.96 -9.03
CA ASP A 16 22.52 -1.72 -8.25
C ASP A 16 21.26 -1.50 -7.40
N LEU A 17 20.11 -2.04 -7.80
CA LEU A 17 18.82 -1.88 -7.15
C LEU A 17 17.88 -3.02 -7.55
N ILE A 18 17.10 -3.50 -6.60
CA ILE A 18 16.01 -4.45 -6.87
C ILE A 18 14.67 -3.73 -6.70
N ILE A 19 13.75 -3.91 -7.67
CA ILE A 19 12.35 -3.48 -7.56
C ILE A 19 11.49 -4.73 -7.60
N ASP A 20 10.82 -5.02 -6.48
CA ASP A 20 10.05 -6.25 -6.30
C ASP A 20 8.54 -5.99 -6.20
N PHE A 21 7.77 -6.57 -7.13
CA PHE A 21 6.31 -6.63 -7.15
C PHE A 21 5.84 -8.07 -7.39
N SER A 22 6.40 -9.02 -6.67
CA SER A 22 6.15 -10.45 -6.87
C SER A 22 5.10 -11.01 -5.90
N THR A 23 5.48 -11.99 -5.11
CA THR A 23 4.66 -12.64 -4.08
C THR A 23 5.38 -12.60 -2.73
N PRO A 24 4.68 -12.66 -1.58
CA PRO A 24 5.32 -12.62 -0.27
C PRO A 24 6.50 -13.60 -0.13
N GLN A 25 6.30 -14.84 -0.56
CA GLN A 25 7.34 -15.86 -0.48
C GLN A 25 8.59 -15.50 -1.31
N ASN A 26 8.40 -15.08 -2.57
CA ASN A 26 9.51 -14.66 -3.42
C ASN A 26 10.18 -13.41 -2.88
N SER A 27 9.40 -12.47 -2.36
CA SER A 27 9.95 -11.24 -1.77
C SER A 27 10.88 -11.54 -0.60
N ILE A 28 10.55 -12.49 0.27
CA ILE A 28 11.44 -12.88 1.37
C ILE A 28 12.75 -13.47 0.85
N GLU A 29 12.71 -14.32 -0.17
CA GLU A 29 13.92 -14.87 -0.79
C GLU A 29 14.78 -13.77 -1.44
N ILE A 30 14.15 -12.82 -2.16
CA ILE A 30 14.81 -11.66 -2.76
C ILE A 30 15.45 -10.78 -1.68
N LEU A 31 14.75 -10.51 -0.59
CA LEU A 31 15.24 -9.68 0.51
C LEU A 31 16.44 -10.33 1.22
N ARG A 32 16.42 -11.65 1.43
CA ARG A 32 17.58 -12.39 1.97
C ARG A 32 18.79 -12.30 1.05
N PHE A 33 18.57 -12.45 -0.26
CA PHE A 33 19.62 -12.28 -1.26
C PHE A 33 20.16 -10.84 -1.23
N ALA A 34 19.29 -9.84 -1.28
CA ALA A 34 19.66 -8.43 -1.27
C ALA A 34 20.45 -8.06 0.00
N CYS A 35 20.04 -8.56 1.16
CA CYS A 35 20.73 -8.36 2.43
C CYS A 35 22.15 -8.95 2.41
N LYS A 36 22.33 -10.12 1.82
CA LYS A 36 23.64 -10.78 1.70
C LYS A 36 24.59 -10.03 0.77
N GLU A 37 24.08 -9.46 -0.30
CA GLU A 37 24.85 -8.77 -1.35
C GLU A 37 24.88 -7.24 -1.17
N ASP A 38 24.30 -6.70 -0.07
CA ASP A 38 24.21 -5.26 0.26
C ASP A 38 23.51 -4.43 -0.84
N ILE A 39 22.41 -4.95 -1.38
CA ILE A 39 21.68 -4.34 -2.50
C ILE A 39 20.42 -3.62 -1.97
N PRO A 40 20.19 -2.34 -2.34
CA PRO A 40 18.95 -1.63 -2.02
C PRO A 40 17.72 -2.27 -2.66
N VAL A 41 16.56 -2.20 -1.97
CA VAL A 41 15.31 -2.80 -2.46
C VAL A 41 14.14 -1.82 -2.38
N VAL A 42 13.35 -1.75 -3.45
CA VAL A 42 11.99 -1.20 -3.44
C VAL A 42 11.01 -2.36 -3.40
N LEU A 43 10.31 -2.51 -2.28
CA LEU A 43 9.38 -3.60 -2.02
C LEU A 43 7.94 -3.13 -2.22
N GLY A 44 7.33 -3.49 -3.35
CA GLY A 44 5.93 -3.20 -3.69
C GLY A 44 4.97 -4.36 -3.43
N THR A 45 5.48 -5.53 -3.11
CA THR A 45 4.68 -6.71 -2.77
C THR A 45 3.86 -6.49 -1.50
N THR A 46 2.66 -7.06 -1.44
CA THR A 46 1.71 -6.95 -0.32
C THR A 46 1.24 -8.34 0.11
N GLY A 47 0.59 -8.44 1.27
CA GLY A 47 -0.01 -9.68 1.75
C GLY A 47 0.91 -10.53 2.62
N PHE A 48 1.94 -9.95 3.19
CA PHE A 48 2.85 -10.61 4.14
C PHE A 48 2.13 -11.01 5.44
N ASN A 49 2.48 -12.17 5.97
CA ASN A 49 2.09 -12.59 7.32
C ASN A 49 3.00 -11.95 8.39
N LEU A 50 2.66 -12.14 9.68
CA LEU A 50 3.38 -11.53 10.79
C LEU A 50 4.86 -11.94 10.88
N ASN A 51 5.19 -13.19 10.56
CA ASN A 51 6.57 -13.67 10.58
C ASN A 51 7.39 -13.01 9.47
N GLU A 52 6.81 -12.91 8.26
CA GLU A 52 7.42 -12.24 7.12
C GLU A 52 7.63 -10.75 7.39
N LEU A 53 6.64 -10.07 8.00
CA LEU A 53 6.77 -8.66 8.41
C LEU A 53 7.90 -8.47 9.43
N THR A 54 8.04 -9.37 10.40
CA THR A 54 9.13 -9.33 11.37
C THR A 54 10.50 -9.51 10.71
N GLU A 55 10.59 -10.37 9.69
CA GLU A 55 11.82 -10.56 8.93
C GLU A 55 12.15 -9.34 8.08
N ILE A 56 11.15 -8.76 7.40
CA ILE A 56 11.30 -7.51 6.63
C ILE A 56 11.81 -6.38 7.53
N GLU A 57 11.27 -6.25 8.75
CA GLU A 57 11.72 -5.24 9.71
C GLU A 57 13.19 -5.44 10.12
N LYS A 58 13.65 -6.68 10.28
CA LYS A 58 15.07 -6.96 10.56
C LYS A 58 15.95 -6.56 9.38
N ILE A 59 15.59 -6.98 8.16
CA ILE A 59 16.35 -6.67 6.95
C ILE A 59 16.40 -5.16 6.67
N SER A 60 15.34 -4.43 6.98
CA SER A 60 15.31 -2.97 6.80
C SER A 60 16.32 -2.19 7.67
N LYS A 61 16.92 -2.84 8.65
CA LYS A 61 17.99 -2.27 9.48
C LYS A 61 19.38 -2.52 8.91
N GLU A 62 19.49 -3.44 7.95
CA GLU A 62 20.75 -3.89 7.36
C GLU A 62 21.00 -3.25 5.98
N ILE A 63 19.94 -3.07 5.17
CA ILE A 63 20.03 -2.50 3.82
C ILE A 63 19.01 -1.38 3.61
N PRO A 64 19.26 -0.45 2.67
CA PRO A 64 18.25 0.52 2.25
C PRO A 64 17.01 -0.18 1.69
N LEU A 65 15.89 -0.09 2.40
CA LEU A 65 14.62 -0.73 2.03
C LEU A 65 13.49 0.29 1.99
N LEU A 66 12.90 0.51 0.80
CA LEU A 66 11.68 1.28 0.63
C LEU A 66 10.48 0.34 0.52
N ILE A 67 9.61 0.35 1.53
CA ILE A 67 8.34 -0.40 1.49
C ILE A 67 7.27 0.49 0.87
N ALA A 68 6.84 0.16 -0.34
CA ALA A 68 5.91 0.94 -1.16
C ALA A 68 4.71 0.09 -1.62
N PRO A 69 3.79 -0.31 -0.72
CA PRO A 69 2.66 -1.18 -1.05
C PRO A 69 1.66 -0.54 -2.02
N ASN A 70 1.76 0.75 -2.22
CA ASN A 70 0.99 1.50 -3.22
C ASN A 70 1.80 2.69 -3.71
N THR A 71 2.20 2.66 -4.97
CA THR A 71 3.01 3.70 -5.62
C THR A 71 2.17 4.78 -6.30
N SER A 72 0.84 4.80 -6.09
CA SER A 72 -0.03 5.84 -6.63
C SER A 72 0.24 7.21 -6.01
N MET A 73 0.63 8.19 -6.82
CA MET A 73 0.72 9.60 -6.42
C MET A 73 -0.60 10.10 -5.84
N GLY A 74 -1.75 9.70 -6.42
CA GLY A 74 -3.07 10.07 -5.91
C GLY A 74 -3.34 9.58 -4.49
N ILE A 75 -2.94 8.35 -4.16
CA ILE A 75 -3.03 7.83 -2.79
C ILE A 75 -2.06 8.55 -1.84
N ALA A 76 -0.87 8.90 -2.29
CA ALA A 76 0.06 9.70 -1.47
C ALA A 76 -0.53 11.08 -1.14
N ILE A 77 -1.12 11.76 -2.12
CA ILE A 77 -1.84 13.03 -1.93
C ILE A 77 -3.04 12.84 -1.00
N PHE A 78 -3.86 11.81 -1.22
CA PHE A 78 -5.02 11.49 -0.38
C PHE A 78 -4.59 11.36 1.09
N LYS A 79 -3.58 10.57 1.37
CA LYS A 79 -3.03 10.40 2.73
C LYS A 79 -2.50 11.71 3.32
N LYS A 80 -1.83 12.53 2.50
CA LYS A 80 -1.33 13.85 2.94
C LYS A 80 -2.46 14.83 3.27
N LEU A 81 -3.59 14.76 2.53
CA LEU A 81 -4.78 15.53 2.86
C LEU A 81 -5.35 15.14 4.22
N LEU A 82 -5.38 13.85 4.57
CA LEU A 82 -5.82 13.38 5.88
C LEU A 82 -4.93 13.93 7.00
N ASP A 83 -3.60 13.87 6.83
CA ASP A 83 -2.66 14.45 7.80
C ASP A 83 -2.89 15.94 8.04
N ASN A 84 -3.17 16.68 6.97
CA ASN A 84 -3.39 18.13 7.05
C ASN A 84 -4.79 18.50 7.57
N SER A 85 -5.72 17.54 7.65
CA SER A 85 -7.13 17.77 8.03
C SER A 85 -7.46 17.22 9.42
N LYS A 86 -6.46 17.02 10.28
CA LYS A 86 -6.63 16.38 11.61
C LYS A 86 -7.73 17.03 12.46
N ASP A 87 -7.82 18.36 12.46
CA ASP A 87 -8.81 19.06 13.27
C ASP A 87 -10.22 18.91 12.71
N VAL A 88 -10.36 18.84 11.38
CA VAL A 88 -11.65 18.58 10.72
C VAL A 88 -12.11 17.14 10.95
N LEU A 89 -11.18 16.18 10.89
CA LEU A 89 -11.49 14.77 11.11
C LEU A 89 -12.04 14.52 12.53
N LYS A 90 -11.55 15.24 13.53
CA LYS A 90 -11.95 15.12 14.95
C LYS A 90 -13.38 15.61 15.24
N VAL A 91 -13.94 16.49 14.42
CA VAL A 91 -15.31 17.01 14.63
C VAL A 91 -16.37 16.22 13.85
N ALA A 92 -15.99 15.29 13.02
CA ALA A 92 -16.94 14.39 12.34
C ALA A 92 -17.60 13.43 13.33
N SER A 93 -18.90 13.22 13.19
CA SER A 93 -19.67 12.27 14.03
C SER A 93 -19.31 10.82 13.74
N SER A 94 -18.96 10.51 12.47
CA SER A 94 -18.45 9.20 12.08
C SER A 94 -17.58 9.27 10.83
N LEU A 95 -16.69 8.28 10.69
CA LEU A 95 -15.85 8.08 9.51
C LEU A 95 -16.06 6.70 8.94
N GLU A 96 -16.20 6.63 7.62
CA GLU A 96 -16.33 5.38 6.88
C GLU A 96 -15.37 5.38 5.68
N ILE A 97 -14.54 4.35 5.58
CA ILE A 97 -13.69 4.11 4.41
C ILE A 97 -14.45 3.20 3.46
N ASN A 98 -14.65 3.63 2.22
CA ASN A 98 -15.20 2.77 1.17
C ASN A 98 -14.10 2.43 0.18
N GLU A 99 -14.00 1.14 -0.18
CA GLU A 99 -13.06 0.70 -1.20
C GLU A 99 -13.71 -0.27 -2.18
N LYS A 100 -13.38 -0.11 -3.45
CA LYS A 100 -13.91 -0.93 -4.52
C LYS A 100 -12.81 -1.40 -5.44
N HIS A 101 -12.80 -2.71 -5.73
CA HIS A 101 -11.85 -3.35 -6.63
C HIS A 101 -12.55 -4.38 -7.52
N HIS A 102 -11.83 -4.82 -8.56
CA HIS A 102 -12.31 -5.86 -9.45
C HIS A 102 -12.61 -7.18 -8.72
N LYS A 103 -13.49 -8.01 -9.30
CA LYS A 103 -13.93 -9.29 -8.71
C LYS A 103 -12.79 -10.26 -8.38
N GLY A 104 -11.67 -10.21 -9.10
CA GLY A 104 -10.52 -11.10 -8.92
C GLY A 104 -9.57 -10.71 -7.79
N LYS A 105 -9.79 -9.59 -7.08
CA LYS A 105 -8.94 -9.19 -5.94
C LYS A 105 -9.26 -10.06 -4.73
N LYS A 106 -8.24 -10.78 -4.22
CA LYS A 106 -8.40 -11.78 -3.14
C LYS A 106 -8.49 -11.18 -1.75
N ASP A 107 -7.65 -10.16 -1.48
CA ASP A 107 -7.63 -9.49 -0.18
C ASP A 107 -8.85 -8.56 0.00
N SER A 108 -9.47 -8.61 1.17
CA SER A 108 -10.58 -7.75 1.59
C SER A 108 -10.53 -7.58 3.11
N PRO A 109 -10.40 -6.34 3.65
CA PRO A 109 -10.18 -5.09 2.91
C PRO A 109 -8.84 -5.05 2.15
N SER A 110 -8.71 -4.09 1.21
CA SER A 110 -7.46 -3.86 0.50
C SER A 110 -6.37 -3.32 1.44
N GLY A 111 -5.09 -3.63 1.16
CA GLY A 111 -3.97 -3.10 1.95
C GLY A 111 -3.96 -1.57 2.02
N THR A 112 -4.40 -0.88 0.96
CA THR A 112 -4.55 0.58 0.95
C THR A 112 -5.60 1.05 1.95
N ALA A 113 -6.76 0.39 2.01
CA ALA A 113 -7.82 0.74 2.96
C ALA A 113 -7.39 0.49 4.42
N ILE A 114 -6.66 -0.61 4.66
CA ILE A 114 -6.07 -0.90 5.97
C ILE A 114 -5.08 0.19 6.39
N ASN A 115 -4.21 0.62 5.47
CA ASN A 115 -3.23 1.69 5.75
C ASN A 115 -3.90 3.06 5.99
N ILE A 116 -4.99 3.36 5.28
CA ILE A 116 -5.79 4.58 5.52
C ILE A 116 -6.43 4.49 6.92
N LYS A 117 -7.01 3.33 7.28
CA LYS A 117 -7.58 3.14 8.61
C LYS A 117 -6.53 3.32 9.71
N ALA A 118 -5.35 2.71 9.58
CA ALA A 118 -4.27 2.85 10.55
C ALA A 118 -3.87 4.33 10.73
N GLN A 119 -3.70 5.08 9.65
CA GLN A 119 -3.40 6.52 9.71
C GLN A 119 -4.50 7.31 10.41
N LEU A 120 -5.77 7.02 10.14
CA LEU A 120 -6.90 7.69 10.81
C LEU A 120 -6.98 7.31 12.28
N THR A 121 -6.71 6.05 12.64
CA THR A 121 -6.62 5.59 14.03
C THR A 121 -5.57 6.37 14.80
N ASP A 122 -4.38 6.57 14.22
CA ASP A 122 -3.30 7.37 14.83
C ASP A 122 -3.71 8.85 15.00
N ILE A 123 -4.39 9.43 13.99
CA ILE A 123 -4.86 10.82 14.04
C ILE A 123 -5.92 11.05 15.12
N LEU A 124 -6.86 10.10 15.26
CA LEU A 124 -8.06 10.24 16.08
C LEU A 124 -7.94 9.57 17.45
N SER A 125 -6.92 8.73 17.63
CA SER A 125 -6.78 7.84 18.80
C SER A 125 -8.04 6.97 19.00
N SER A 126 -8.65 6.52 17.91
CA SER A 126 -9.89 5.71 17.90
C SER A 126 -9.81 4.64 16.83
N GLU A 127 -10.25 3.43 17.18
CA GLU A 127 -10.35 2.29 16.25
C GLU A 127 -11.73 2.16 15.58
N ASP A 128 -12.70 2.97 15.98
CA ASP A 128 -14.08 2.92 15.47
C ASP A 128 -14.20 3.58 14.08
N ILE A 129 -13.45 3.02 13.12
CA ILE A 129 -13.47 3.44 11.72
C ILE A 129 -13.88 2.24 10.89
N LYS A 130 -15.06 2.34 10.27
CA LYS A 130 -15.61 1.28 9.45
C LYS A 130 -14.93 1.22 8.08
N ILE A 131 -14.66 0.01 7.58
CA ILE A 131 -14.27 -0.23 6.19
C ILE A 131 -15.38 -1.00 5.48
N VAL A 132 -15.84 -0.48 4.35
CA VAL A 132 -16.78 -1.14 3.44
C VAL A 132 -16.02 -1.52 2.18
N SER A 133 -15.95 -2.81 1.89
CA SER A 133 -15.23 -3.37 0.74
C SER A 133 -16.21 -3.90 -0.31
N VAL A 134 -16.03 -3.48 -1.56
CA VAL A 134 -16.81 -3.94 -2.71
C VAL A 134 -15.90 -4.63 -3.72
N ARG A 135 -16.33 -5.79 -4.22
CA ARG A 135 -15.64 -6.57 -5.26
C ARG A 135 -16.57 -6.75 -6.45
N GLU A 136 -16.49 -5.83 -7.40
CA GLU A 136 -17.33 -5.86 -8.61
C GLU A 136 -16.62 -5.27 -9.83
N GLY A 137 -17.09 -5.67 -11.02
CA GLY A 137 -16.57 -5.13 -12.29
C GLY A 137 -15.08 -5.34 -12.47
N ASN A 138 -14.43 -4.36 -13.13
CA ASN A 138 -13.01 -4.37 -13.50
C ASN A 138 -12.24 -3.16 -12.91
N SER A 139 -12.79 -2.49 -11.88
CA SER A 139 -12.12 -1.33 -11.26
C SER A 139 -10.72 -1.69 -10.78
N PRO A 140 -9.66 -0.97 -11.19
CA PRO A 140 -8.31 -1.17 -10.70
C PRO A 140 -8.15 -0.81 -9.22
N GLY A 141 -9.02 0.07 -8.71
CA GLY A 141 -9.07 0.49 -7.32
C GLY A 141 -9.73 1.86 -7.15
N GLU A 142 -10.68 1.93 -6.24
CA GLU A 142 -11.32 3.16 -5.79
C GLU A 142 -11.28 3.17 -4.26
N HIS A 143 -11.01 4.32 -3.66
CA HIS A 143 -10.99 4.51 -2.22
C HIS A 143 -11.63 5.84 -1.90
N SER A 144 -12.55 5.88 -0.95
CA SER A 144 -13.07 7.13 -0.43
C SER A 144 -13.15 7.12 1.10
N LEU A 145 -13.04 8.30 1.67
CA LEU A 145 -13.32 8.58 3.06
C LEU A 145 -14.58 9.45 3.12
N LYS A 146 -15.62 8.94 3.77
CA LYS A 146 -16.84 9.65 4.07
C LYS A 146 -16.78 10.13 5.52
N LEU A 147 -16.93 11.44 5.71
CA LEU A 147 -17.11 12.11 6.98
C LEU A 147 -18.59 12.43 7.12
N SER A 148 -19.23 12.03 8.21
CA SER A 148 -20.62 12.35 8.50
C SER A 148 -20.69 13.36 9.65
N PHE A 149 -21.61 14.29 9.52
CA PHE A 149 -21.99 15.29 10.52
C PHE A 149 -23.49 15.15 10.78
N GLU A 150 -24.08 16.00 11.62
CA GLU A 150 -25.49 15.90 11.97
C GLU A 150 -26.40 16.00 10.74
N ASP A 151 -26.20 16.98 9.88
CA ASP A 151 -27.06 17.28 8.72
C ASP A 151 -26.34 17.20 7.36
N GLU A 152 -25.07 16.86 7.32
CA GLU A 152 -24.30 16.84 6.07
C GLU A 152 -23.23 15.75 6.05
N THR A 153 -22.70 15.49 4.87
CA THR A 153 -21.56 14.59 4.69
C THR A 153 -20.53 15.21 3.74
N ILE A 154 -19.26 14.92 4.00
CA ILE A 154 -18.17 15.23 3.08
C ILE A 154 -17.57 13.91 2.62
N GLU A 155 -17.30 13.78 1.33
CA GLU A 155 -16.60 12.62 0.78
C GLU A 155 -15.36 13.07 0.02
N ILE A 156 -14.22 12.47 0.36
CA ILE A 156 -12.96 12.61 -0.37
C ILE A 156 -12.74 11.29 -1.09
N SER A 157 -12.56 11.29 -2.41
CA SER A 157 -12.42 10.07 -3.18
C SER A 157 -11.19 10.07 -4.08
N HIS A 158 -10.61 8.88 -4.25
CA HIS A 158 -9.54 8.58 -5.19
C HIS A 158 -9.97 7.42 -6.09
N LYS A 159 -9.87 7.60 -7.41
CA LYS A 159 -10.25 6.60 -8.39
C LYS A 159 -9.14 6.35 -9.38
N VAL A 160 -8.81 5.09 -9.58
CA VAL A 160 -7.83 4.64 -10.57
C VAL A 160 -8.55 4.24 -11.86
N PHE A 161 -8.10 4.79 -12.99
CA PHE A 161 -8.62 4.43 -14.31
C PHE A 161 -7.70 3.47 -15.07
N ASN A 162 -6.38 3.53 -14.78
CA ASN A 162 -5.38 2.70 -15.44
C ASN A 162 -4.25 2.32 -14.46
N ARG A 163 -3.86 1.05 -14.48
CA ARG A 163 -2.77 0.53 -13.63
C ARG A 163 -1.40 1.12 -13.93
N SER A 164 -1.19 1.75 -15.08
CA SER A 164 0.07 2.43 -15.40
C SER A 164 0.49 3.49 -14.39
N ILE A 165 -0.45 3.98 -13.56
CA ILE A 165 -0.12 4.93 -12.48
C ILE A 165 0.87 4.33 -11.47
N PHE A 166 0.81 3.03 -11.22
CA PHE A 166 1.71 2.36 -10.28
C PHE A 166 3.14 2.24 -10.81
N ALA A 167 3.31 2.21 -12.14
CA ALA A 167 4.62 2.24 -12.76
C ALA A 167 5.21 3.66 -12.90
N LYS A 168 4.36 4.70 -12.80
CA LYS A 168 4.77 6.11 -12.88
C LYS A 168 5.15 6.70 -11.53
N GLY A 169 4.59 6.18 -10.46
CA GLY A 169 4.88 6.59 -9.08
C GLY A 169 6.11 5.94 -8.54
#